data_c25e7e9bbf9bc90b1ad1c7544f844885
#
_entry.id   c25e7e9bbf9bc90b1ad1c7544f844885
#
_cell.length_a   1.000
_cell.length_b   1.000
_cell.length_c   1.000
_cell.angle_alpha   90.00
_cell.angle_beta   90.00
_cell.angle_gamma   90.00
#
_symmetry.space_group_name_H-M   'P 1'
#
loop_
_entity.id
_entity.type
_entity.pdbx_description
1 polymer ?
#
loop_
_entity_poly.entity_id
_entity_poly.type
_entity_poly.pdbx_seq_one_letter_code
_entity_poly.pdbx_strand_id
1 'polypeptide(L)'
;PGTVGGAAVMNAGAQGGCTAEVLHSVRVVEAGRPEQPFELLAAELDFAYRHSRLQHEPLLVLSARFQLQPGHDPAEVSRRTSTNLHSRTSTQPYQQPSCGSVFRNPEPQKAGQLIEGLGLKGLSVGGAQVSPIHANFIVNTGGATAAEIDRLIALLQQRVQAAHGIALHTEVKRLGSFEGLALAA
;
A
#
# COMPACT_ATOMS: atom_id res chain seq x y z
N PRO A 1 -1.10 -7.88 6.55
CA PRO A 1 -0.02 -8.79 6.19
C PRO A 1 -0.20 -9.28 4.76
N GLY A 2 0.86 -9.18 3.99
CA GLY A 2 0.91 -9.66 2.62
C GLY A 2 1.78 -10.91 2.49
N THR A 3 1.97 -11.34 1.25
CA THR A 3 2.88 -12.42 0.91
C THR A 3 4.22 -11.87 0.43
N VAL A 4 5.26 -12.70 0.44
CA VAL A 4 6.57 -12.35 -0.15
C VAL A 4 6.43 -12.03 -1.64
N GLY A 5 5.61 -12.80 -2.38
CA GLY A 5 5.31 -12.51 -3.78
C GLY A 5 4.64 -11.15 -3.97
N GLY A 6 3.64 -10.82 -3.14
CA GLY A 6 3.01 -9.49 -3.16
C GLY A 6 3.99 -8.35 -2.83
N ALA A 7 4.94 -8.59 -1.91
CA ALA A 7 5.99 -7.60 -1.61
C ALA A 7 6.90 -7.34 -2.82
N ALA A 8 7.29 -8.38 -3.56
CA ALA A 8 8.05 -8.24 -4.79
C ALA A 8 7.25 -7.49 -5.87
N VAL A 9 5.98 -7.87 -6.10
CA VAL A 9 5.10 -7.21 -7.09
C VAL A 9 4.91 -5.72 -6.80
N MET A 10 4.72 -5.35 -5.53
CA MET A 10 4.44 -3.96 -5.13
C MET A 10 5.70 -3.14 -4.85
N ASN A 11 6.89 -3.71 -4.94
CA ASN A 11 8.09 -3.12 -4.35
C ASN A 11 7.78 -2.58 -2.96
N ALA A 12 7.27 -3.47 -2.09
CA ALA A 12 6.80 -3.07 -0.77
C ALA A 12 7.94 -2.43 0.03
N GLY A 13 7.64 -1.30 0.66
CA GLY A 13 8.61 -0.58 1.45
C GLY A 13 8.00 0.04 2.69
N ALA A 14 8.81 0.11 3.74
CA ALA A 14 8.48 0.74 5.01
C ALA A 14 9.77 1.16 5.73
N GLN A 15 9.68 2.18 6.58
CA GLN A 15 10.78 2.62 7.45
C GLN A 15 12.09 2.95 6.69
N GLY A 16 11.94 3.53 5.49
CA GLY A 16 13.07 3.98 4.66
C GLY A 16 13.70 2.90 3.78
N GLY A 17 13.23 1.65 3.84
CA GLY A 17 13.69 0.57 2.97
C GLY A 17 12.60 0.03 2.04
N CYS A 18 12.98 -0.69 0.99
CA CYS A 18 12.04 -1.35 0.09
C CYS A 18 12.56 -2.71 -0.39
N THR A 19 11.67 -3.51 -0.99
CA THR A 19 11.98 -4.86 -1.46
C THR A 19 13.12 -4.87 -2.49
N ALA A 20 13.17 -3.87 -3.38
CA ALA A 20 14.20 -3.76 -4.42
C ALA A 20 15.63 -3.72 -3.88
N GLU A 21 15.83 -3.20 -2.64
CA GLU A 21 17.16 -3.06 -2.04
C GLU A 21 17.80 -4.41 -1.67
N VAL A 22 16.98 -5.43 -1.47
CA VAL A 22 17.42 -6.74 -0.99
C VAL A 22 17.01 -7.90 -1.90
N LEU A 23 16.18 -7.65 -2.89
CA LEU A 23 15.75 -8.67 -3.85
C LEU A 23 16.87 -8.94 -4.85
N HIS A 24 17.26 -10.21 -5.01
CA HIS A 24 18.17 -10.66 -6.06
C HIS A 24 17.41 -11.06 -7.32
N SER A 25 16.40 -11.92 -7.16
CA SER A 25 15.61 -12.43 -8.28
C SER A 25 14.25 -12.94 -7.82
N VAL A 26 13.34 -13.11 -8.78
CA VAL A 26 12.07 -13.83 -8.60
C VAL A 26 11.99 -14.98 -9.61
N ARG A 27 11.44 -16.11 -9.17
CA ARG A 27 11.01 -17.16 -10.07
C ARG A 27 9.53 -16.94 -10.36
N VAL A 28 9.19 -16.84 -11.63
CA VAL A 28 7.84 -16.55 -12.10
C VAL A 28 7.36 -17.59 -13.10
N VAL A 29 6.05 -17.60 -13.33
CA VAL A 29 5.41 -18.35 -14.39
C VAL A 29 4.40 -17.47 -15.09
N GLU A 30 4.31 -17.58 -16.40
CA GLU A 30 3.26 -16.92 -17.18
C GLU A 30 1.92 -17.64 -16.93
N ALA A 31 0.84 -16.90 -16.72
CA ALA A 31 -0.47 -17.45 -16.40
C ALA A 31 -0.99 -18.43 -17.50
N GLY A 32 -0.61 -18.21 -18.76
CA GLY A 32 -0.95 -19.07 -19.88
C GLY A 32 -0.01 -20.27 -20.11
N ARG A 33 1.13 -20.36 -19.37
CA ARG A 33 2.17 -21.40 -19.53
C ARG A 33 2.74 -21.83 -18.17
N PRO A 34 1.92 -22.39 -17.29
CA PRO A 34 2.32 -22.71 -15.92
C PRO A 34 3.44 -23.74 -15.80
N GLU A 35 3.68 -24.55 -16.83
CA GLU A 35 4.71 -25.57 -16.89
C GLU A 35 6.12 -25.03 -17.21
N GLN A 36 6.24 -23.73 -17.56
CA GLN A 36 7.51 -23.12 -17.96
C GLN A 36 7.93 -21.97 -17.01
N PRO A 37 8.30 -22.28 -15.77
CA PRO A 37 8.79 -21.24 -14.87
C PRO A 37 10.17 -20.75 -15.31
N PHE A 38 10.40 -19.43 -15.16
CA PHE A 38 11.68 -18.79 -15.46
C PHE A 38 12.06 -17.80 -14.36
N GLU A 39 13.31 -17.35 -14.38
CA GLU A 39 13.83 -16.40 -13.39
C GLU A 39 13.97 -15.02 -14.02
N LEU A 40 13.61 -13.98 -13.26
CA LEU A 40 13.86 -12.58 -13.57
C LEU A 40 14.75 -12.00 -12.47
N LEU A 41 15.81 -11.34 -12.87
CA LEU A 41 16.68 -10.60 -11.94
C LEU A 41 15.99 -9.31 -11.45
N ALA A 42 16.37 -8.81 -10.29
CA ALA A 42 15.83 -7.56 -9.76
C ALA A 42 15.98 -6.38 -10.73
N ALA A 43 17.08 -6.33 -11.50
CA ALA A 43 17.33 -5.30 -12.51
C ALA A 43 16.34 -5.33 -13.70
N GLU A 44 15.66 -6.45 -13.91
CA GLU A 44 14.68 -6.62 -14.99
C GLU A 44 13.24 -6.28 -14.56
N LEU A 45 13.05 -5.89 -13.28
CA LEU A 45 11.72 -5.72 -12.69
C LEU A 45 11.23 -4.26 -12.71
N ASP A 46 11.99 -3.32 -13.26
CA ASP A 46 11.64 -1.89 -13.38
C ASP A 46 11.10 -1.30 -12.09
N PHE A 47 11.81 -1.56 -10.99
CA PHE A 47 11.38 -1.13 -9.68
C PHE A 47 11.37 0.40 -9.53
N ALA A 48 10.23 0.91 -9.08
CA ALA A 48 10.05 2.28 -8.64
C ALA A 48 9.19 2.32 -7.36
N TYR A 49 8.86 3.50 -6.87
CA TYR A 49 7.98 3.65 -5.70
C TYR A 49 6.62 2.98 -5.94
N ARG A 50 6.31 1.93 -5.17
CA ARG A 50 5.08 1.13 -5.30
C ARG A 50 4.86 0.58 -6.72
N HIS A 51 5.94 0.27 -7.42
CA HIS A 51 5.90 -0.21 -8.79
C HIS A 51 6.89 -1.33 -9.05
N SER A 52 6.47 -2.28 -9.90
CA SER A 52 7.31 -3.19 -10.68
C SER A 52 6.59 -3.59 -11.96
N ARG A 53 7.32 -4.07 -12.97
CA ARG A 53 6.74 -4.61 -14.21
C ARG A 53 5.76 -5.77 -13.95
N LEU A 54 5.96 -6.53 -12.87
CA LEU A 54 5.08 -7.64 -12.48
C LEU A 54 3.62 -7.23 -12.23
N GLN A 55 3.33 -5.94 -12.07
CA GLN A 55 1.96 -5.45 -11.91
C GLN A 55 1.17 -5.39 -13.22
N HIS A 56 1.86 -5.41 -14.36
CA HIS A 56 1.29 -5.19 -15.70
C HIS A 56 1.43 -6.40 -16.61
N GLU A 57 2.18 -7.41 -16.20
CA GLU A 57 2.39 -8.63 -16.94
C GLU A 57 1.60 -9.79 -16.31
N PRO A 58 1.14 -10.76 -17.10
CA PRO A 58 0.37 -11.91 -16.61
C PRO A 58 1.29 -12.94 -15.93
N LEU A 59 2.12 -12.49 -14.99
CA LEU A 59 3.11 -13.28 -14.28
C LEU A 59 2.69 -13.57 -12.85
N LEU A 60 2.87 -14.81 -12.41
CA LEU A 60 2.71 -15.25 -11.03
C LEU A 60 4.08 -15.48 -10.41
N VAL A 61 4.34 -14.83 -9.28
CA VAL A 61 5.58 -15.04 -8.51
C VAL A 61 5.46 -16.32 -7.70
N LEU A 62 6.32 -17.27 -7.98
CA LEU A 62 6.40 -18.57 -7.30
C LEU A 62 7.34 -18.52 -6.09
N SER A 63 8.48 -17.85 -6.23
CA SER A 63 9.46 -17.65 -5.16
C SER A 63 10.27 -16.37 -5.39
N ALA A 64 10.88 -15.89 -4.33
CA ALA A 64 11.81 -14.76 -4.37
C ALA A 64 13.13 -15.14 -3.67
N ARG A 65 14.24 -14.71 -4.23
CA ARG A 65 15.57 -14.83 -3.64
C ARG A 65 16.03 -13.47 -3.18
N PHE A 66 16.42 -13.40 -1.92
CA PHE A 66 16.93 -12.18 -1.30
C PHE A 66 18.42 -12.30 -1.06
N GLN A 67 19.13 -11.20 -1.28
CA GLN A 67 20.53 -11.05 -0.92
C GLN A 67 20.62 -10.13 0.30
N LEU A 68 20.94 -10.71 1.44
CA LEU A 68 21.05 -10.00 2.70
C LEU A 68 22.52 -9.78 3.06
N GLN A 69 22.81 -8.71 3.78
CA GLN A 69 24.14 -8.42 4.29
C GLN A 69 24.36 -9.16 5.64
N PRO A 70 25.33 -10.06 5.73
CA PRO A 70 25.65 -10.72 6.99
C PRO A 70 26.45 -9.81 7.93
N GLY A 71 26.68 -10.28 9.16
CA GLY A 71 27.61 -9.63 10.12
C GLY A 71 26.97 -8.56 10.99
N HIS A 72 25.65 -8.37 10.95
CA HIS A 72 24.97 -7.48 11.88
C HIS A 72 24.81 -8.12 13.27
N ASP A 73 24.92 -7.32 14.34
CA ASP A 73 24.61 -7.76 15.69
C ASP A 73 23.12 -8.12 15.81
N PRO A 74 22.77 -9.38 16.19
CA PRO A 74 21.39 -9.81 16.35
C PRO A 74 20.58 -8.98 17.34
N ALA A 75 21.21 -8.48 18.42
CA ALA A 75 20.55 -7.66 19.42
C ALA A 75 20.15 -6.29 18.82
N GLU A 76 21.02 -5.69 18.02
CA GLU A 76 20.74 -4.43 17.33
C GLU A 76 19.63 -4.59 16.27
N VAL A 77 19.66 -5.68 15.49
CA VAL A 77 18.60 -6.00 14.52
C VAL A 77 17.26 -6.16 15.23
N SER A 78 17.21 -6.91 16.32
CA SER A 78 16.01 -7.12 17.14
C SER A 78 15.48 -5.79 17.70
N ARG A 79 16.37 -4.97 18.25
CA ARG A 79 16.01 -3.64 18.80
C ARG A 79 15.40 -2.74 17.72
N ARG A 80 16.01 -2.65 16.54
CA ARG A 80 15.49 -1.85 15.40
C ARG A 80 14.13 -2.36 14.95
N THR A 81 13.96 -3.67 14.84
CA THR A 81 12.68 -4.29 14.45
C THR A 81 11.59 -3.95 15.45
N SER A 82 11.87 -4.06 16.76
CA SER A 82 10.92 -3.73 17.82
C SER A 82 10.56 -2.23 17.83
N THR A 83 11.54 -1.35 17.62
CA THR A 83 11.33 0.10 17.51
C THR A 83 10.42 0.42 16.32
N ASN A 84 10.68 -0.16 15.15
CA ASN A 84 9.87 0.03 13.95
C ASN A 84 8.44 -0.49 14.15
N LEU A 85 8.27 -1.64 14.77
CA LEU A 85 6.96 -2.20 15.09
C LEU A 85 6.20 -1.28 16.06
N HIS A 86 6.86 -0.84 17.13
CA HIS A 86 6.25 0.08 18.10
C HIS A 86 5.81 1.39 17.42
N SER A 87 6.67 2.00 16.62
CA SER A 87 6.33 3.20 15.85
C SER A 87 5.09 2.99 14.97
N ARG A 88 5.01 1.86 14.27
CA ARG A 88 3.86 1.55 13.41
C ARG A 88 2.57 1.37 14.22
N THR A 89 2.62 0.59 15.29
CA THR A 89 1.43 0.30 16.11
C THR A 89 0.93 1.51 16.88
N SER A 90 1.80 2.48 17.18
CA SER A 90 1.41 3.74 17.84
C SER A 90 0.88 4.81 16.88
N THR A 91 1.27 4.76 15.59
CA THR A 91 0.92 5.79 14.60
C THR A 91 -0.11 5.34 13.56
N GLN A 92 -0.49 4.06 13.55
CA GLN A 92 -1.44 3.50 12.60
C GLN A 92 -2.60 2.78 13.31
N PRO A 93 -3.81 2.75 12.73
CA PRO A 93 -5.01 2.22 13.38
C PRO A 93 -5.08 0.68 13.36
N TYR A 94 -4.13 -0.01 14.00
CA TYR A 94 -4.06 -1.47 14.05
C TYR A 94 -5.23 -2.14 14.80
N GLN A 95 -5.98 -1.37 15.60
CA GLN A 95 -7.10 -1.87 16.39
C GLN A 95 -8.41 -1.98 15.57
N GLN A 96 -8.42 -1.43 14.35
CA GLN A 96 -9.61 -1.41 13.51
C GLN A 96 -9.29 -2.02 12.13
N PRO A 97 -10.25 -2.74 11.52
CA PRO A 97 -10.06 -3.25 10.17
C PRO A 97 -9.82 -2.11 9.17
N SER A 98 -8.74 -2.23 8.40
CA SER A 98 -8.39 -1.30 7.33
C SER A 98 -7.55 -2.02 6.27
N CYS A 99 -7.42 -1.42 5.09
CA CYS A 99 -6.56 -1.94 4.01
C CYS A 99 -5.16 -1.29 3.98
N GLY A 100 -4.75 -0.61 5.06
CA GLY A 100 -3.49 0.14 5.10
C GLY A 100 -3.65 1.55 4.54
N SER A 101 -2.55 2.11 4.03
CA SER A 101 -2.58 3.42 3.37
C SER A 101 -3.45 3.38 2.12
N VAL A 102 -4.40 4.31 2.03
CA VAL A 102 -5.37 4.38 0.92
C VAL A 102 -4.74 4.97 -0.33
N PHE A 103 -3.92 6.00 -0.16
CA PHE A 103 -3.30 6.73 -1.26
C PHE A 103 -1.78 6.61 -1.25
N ARG A 104 -1.18 6.59 -2.45
CA ARG A 104 0.25 6.81 -2.63
C ARG A 104 0.59 8.24 -2.21
N ASN A 105 1.81 8.45 -1.72
CA ASN A 105 2.27 9.80 -1.44
C ASN A 105 2.55 10.55 -2.75
N PRO A 106 1.94 11.72 -2.98
CA PRO A 106 2.28 12.58 -4.12
C PRO A 106 3.56 13.35 -3.80
N GLU A 107 4.70 12.79 -4.18
CA GLU A 107 6.00 13.39 -3.86
C GLU A 107 6.11 14.87 -4.34
N PRO A 108 6.73 15.72 -3.53
CA PRO A 108 7.41 15.46 -2.24
C PRO A 108 6.47 15.40 -1.03
N GLN A 109 5.17 15.62 -1.21
CA GLN A 109 4.17 15.67 -0.13
C GLN A 109 3.71 14.28 0.31
N LYS A 110 3.08 14.25 1.49
CA LYS A 110 2.48 13.02 2.03
C LYS A 110 0.95 13.13 2.00
N ALA A 111 0.27 12.15 1.42
CA ALA A 111 -1.18 12.12 1.32
C ALA A 111 -1.87 12.31 2.69
N GLY A 112 -1.35 11.65 3.74
CA GLY A 112 -1.89 11.81 5.09
C GLY A 112 -1.83 13.24 5.61
N GLN A 113 -0.74 13.97 5.34
CA GLN A 113 -0.59 15.36 5.76
C GLN A 113 -1.55 16.30 5.01
N LEU A 114 -1.76 16.07 3.70
CA LEU A 114 -2.73 16.84 2.91
C LEU A 114 -4.16 16.66 3.44
N ILE A 115 -4.56 15.41 3.72
CA ILE A 115 -5.89 15.08 4.25
C ILE A 115 -6.07 15.64 5.67
N GLU A 116 -5.04 15.51 6.51
CA GLU A 116 -5.06 16.03 7.89
C GLU A 116 -5.10 17.55 7.93
N GLY A 117 -4.35 18.23 7.07
CA GLY A 117 -4.35 19.70 6.94
C GLY A 117 -5.70 20.30 6.56
N LEU A 118 -6.57 19.49 5.92
CA LEU A 118 -7.96 19.86 5.60
C LEU A 118 -8.95 19.51 6.72
N GLY A 119 -8.47 19.02 7.88
CA GLY A 119 -9.34 18.65 9.00
C GLY A 119 -10.23 17.44 8.74
N LEU A 120 -9.84 16.53 7.81
CA LEU A 120 -10.71 15.43 7.37
C LEU A 120 -10.56 14.14 8.20
N LYS A 121 -9.72 14.14 9.26
CA LYS A 121 -9.72 13.04 10.24
C LYS A 121 -11.11 12.89 10.89
N GLY A 122 -11.59 11.67 11.00
CA GLY A 122 -12.93 11.37 11.54
C GLY A 122 -14.09 11.54 10.56
N LEU A 123 -13.85 12.08 9.35
CA LEU A 123 -14.89 12.16 8.31
C LEU A 123 -15.38 10.75 7.98
N SER A 124 -16.72 10.58 7.94
CA SER A 124 -17.34 9.27 7.76
C SER A 124 -18.35 9.27 6.62
N VAL A 125 -18.47 8.11 5.97
CA VAL A 125 -19.56 7.77 5.05
C VAL A 125 -20.06 6.40 5.47
N GLY A 126 -21.26 6.34 6.08
CA GLY A 126 -21.75 5.12 6.69
C GLY A 126 -20.78 4.55 7.73
N GLY A 127 -20.41 3.28 7.59
CA GLY A 127 -19.44 2.61 8.46
C GLY A 127 -17.96 2.85 8.11
N ALA A 128 -17.66 3.56 7.01
CA ALA A 128 -16.30 3.90 6.62
C ALA A 128 -15.89 5.26 7.22
N GLN A 129 -14.72 5.32 7.85
CA GLN A 129 -14.22 6.54 8.49
C GLN A 129 -12.75 6.79 8.19
N VAL A 130 -12.38 8.05 7.92
CA VAL A 130 -10.98 8.48 7.94
C VAL A 130 -10.46 8.33 9.36
N SER A 131 -9.41 7.53 9.53
CA SER A 131 -8.88 7.25 10.86
C SER A 131 -8.48 8.54 11.60
N PRO A 132 -8.89 8.72 12.85
CA PRO A 132 -8.43 9.82 13.69
C PRO A 132 -6.94 9.73 14.06
N ILE A 133 -6.34 8.51 13.96
CA ILE A 133 -4.92 8.29 14.25
C ILE A 133 -4.07 8.67 13.03
N HIS A 134 -4.44 8.19 11.83
CA HIS A 134 -3.65 8.41 10.60
C HIS A 134 -4.57 8.72 9.42
N ALA A 135 -4.49 9.94 8.90
CA ALA A 135 -5.44 10.45 7.90
C ALA A 135 -5.39 9.74 6.54
N ASN A 136 -4.30 9.01 6.20
CA ASN A 136 -4.24 8.18 4.99
C ASN A 136 -4.78 6.76 5.20
N PHE A 137 -5.55 6.52 6.26
CA PHE A 137 -6.21 5.24 6.53
C PHE A 137 -7.73 5.45 6.59
N ILE A 138 -8.47 4.59 5.92
CA ILE A 138 -9.90 4.44 6.11
C ILE A 138 -10.13 3.18 6.93
N VAL A 139 -10.81 3.33 8.06
CA VAL A 139 -11.14 2.23 8.96
C VAL A 139 -12.62 1.85 8.81
N ASN A 140 -12.91 0.57 9.00
CA ASN A 140 -14.26 0.08 9.14
C ASN A 140 -14.66 0.15 10.62
N THR A 141 -15.57 1.06 10.93
CA THR A 141 -16.05 1.25 12.32
C THR A 141 -17.16 0.26 12.71
N GLY A 142 -17.60 -0.56 11.76
CA GLY A 142 -18.63 -1.58 11.90
C GLY A 142 -19.58 -1.55 10.72
N GLY A 143 -19.63 -2.64 9.93
CA GLY A 143 -20.57 -2.81 8.83
C GLY A 143 -20.33 -1.92 7.61
N ALA A 144 -19.13 -1.34 7.43
CA ALA A 144 -18.80 -0.55 6.24
C ALA A 144 -18.92 -1.39 4.96
N THR A 145 -19.63 -0.86 3.98
CA THR A 145 -19.72 -1.46 2.64
C THR A 145 -18.57 -0.99 1.76
N ALA A 146 -18.24 -1.76 0.72
CA ALA A 146 -17.25 -1.34 -0.28
C ALA A 146 -17.63 -0.02 -0.97
N ALA A 147 -18.94 0.20 -1.18
CA ALA A 147 -19.48 1.44 -1.74
C ALA A 147 -19.21 2.67 -0.84
N GLU A 148 -19.37 2.53 0.46
CA GLU A 148 -19.10 3.61 1.42
C GLU A 148 -17.61 3.95 1.46
N ILE A 149 -16.74 2.93 1.44
CA ILE A 149 -15.29 3.14 1.36
C ILE A 149 -14.93 3.85 0.07
N ASP A 150 -15.49 3.44 -1.07
CA ASP A 150 -15.20 4.05 -2.37
C ASP A 150 -15.68 5.50 -2.45
N ARG A 151 -16.88 5.81 -1.94
CA ARG A 151 -17.38 7.18 -1.82
C ARG A 151 -16.47 8.05 -0.95
N LEU A 152 -16.00 7.53 0.17
CA LEU A 152 -15.09 8.26 1.05
C LEU A 152 -13.74 8.53 0.36
N ILE A 153 -13.20 7.55 -0.39
CA ILE A 153 -12.01 7.72 -1.23
C ILE A 153 -12.21 8.86 -2.24
N ALA A 154 -13.31 8.84 -2.99
CA ALA A 154 -13.61 9.87 -3.99
C ALA A 154 -13.78 11.27 -3.37
N LEU A 155 -14.42 11.35 -2.19
CA LEU A 155 -14.58 12.60 -1.45
C LEU A 155 -13.22 13.17 -1.01
N LEU A 156 -12.32 12.34 -0.51
CA LEU A 156 -10.96 12.76 -0.14
C LEU A 156 -10.17 13.25 -1.35
N GLN A 157 -10.24 12.53 -2.49
CA GLN A 157 -9.62 12.95 -3.74
C GLN A 157 -10.11 14.32 -4.19
N GLN A 158 -11.44 14.53 -4.20
CA GLN A 158 -12.07 15.80 -4.56
C GLN A 158 -11.62 16.95 -3.65
N ARG A 159 -11.62 16.74 -2.33
CA ARG A 159 -11.26 17.78 -1.35
C ARG A 159 -9.78 18.18 -1.47
N VAL A 160 -8.89 17.21 -1.62
CA VAL A 160 -7.45 17.50 -1.79
C VAL A 160 -7.19 18.16 -3.13
N GLN A 161 -7.83 17.71 -4.21
CA GLN A 161 -7.71 18.32 -5.53
C GLN A 161 -8.20 19.78 -5.52
N ALA A 162 -9.33 20.05 -4.89
CA ALA A 162 -9.90 21.40 -4.83
C ALA A 162 -9.02 22.36 -3.99
N ALA A 163 -8.42 21.88 -2.91
CA ALA A 163 -7.65 22.72 -2.00
C ALA A 163 -6.19 22.92 -2.42
N HIS A 164 -5.58 21.90 -3.02
CA HIS A 164 -4.14 21.87 -3.28
C HIS A 164 -3.76 21.69 -4.75
N GLY A 165 -4.74 21.42 -5.65
CA GLY A 165 -4.47 21.10 -7.05
C GLY A 165 -3.78 19.74 -7.27
N ILE A 166 -3.78 18.87 -6.25
CA ILE A 166 -3.04 17.59 -6.24
C ILE A 166 -4.02 16.44 -6.42
N ALA A 167 -3.79 15.62 -7.46
CA ALA A 167 -4.54 14.37 -7.65
C ALA A 167 -3.97 13.26 -6.76
N LEU A 168 -4.77 12.75 -5.82
CA LEU A 168 -4.41 11.59 -5.03
C LEU A 168 -4.68 10.29 -5.83
N HIS A 169 -3.66 9.44 -5.94
CA HIS A 169 -3.77 8.13 -6.58
C HIS A 169 -3.89 7.03 -5.52
N THR A 170 -4.86 6.14 -5.68
CA THR A 170 -5.07 5.05 -4.72
C THR A 170 -3.94 4.01 -4.78
N GLU A 171 -3.52 3.52 -3.60
CA GLU A 171 -2.70 2.31 -3.45
C GLU A 171 -3.60 1.07 -3.34
N VAL A 172 -4.80 1.23 -2.79
CA VAL A 172 -5.81 0.18 -2.72
C VAL A 172 -6.32 -0.19 -4.11
N LYS A 173 -6.56 -1.49 -4.33
CA LYS A 173 -7.11 -2.04 -5.57
C LYS A 173 -8.57 -2.42 -5.35
N ARG A 174 -9.43 -2.00 -6.27
CA ARG A 174 -10.84 -2.39 -6.30
C ARG A 174 -10.97 -3.73 -7.00
N LEU A 175 -11.64 -4.68 -6.35
CA LEU A 175 -11.95 -6.01 -6.90
C LEU A 175 -13.47 -6.16 -7.01
N GLY A 176 -13.97 -6.49 -8.20
CA GLY A 176 -15.39 -6.61 -8.49
C GLY A 176 -15.93 -5.45 -9.32
N SER A 177 -17.27 -5.39 -9.45
CA SER A 177 -17.95 -4.31 -10.18
C SER A 177 -18.31 -3.19 -9.23
N PHE A 178 -17.92 -1.97 -9.60
CA PHE A 178 -18.23 -0.71 -8.93
C PHE A 178 -19.10 0.19 -9.83
N GLU A 179 -19.75 -0.39 -10.84
CA GLU A 179 -20.65 0.35 -11.74
C GLU A 179 -21.89 0.84 -10.97
N GLY A 180 -22.28 2.09 -11.20
CA GLY A 180 -23.44 2.71 -10.53
C GLY A 180 -23.15 3.39 -9.19
N LEU A 181 -21.90 3.42 -8.72
CA LEU A 181 -21.49 4.19 -7.53
C LEU A 181 -21.17 5.66 -7.88
N ALA A 182 -21.92 6.24 -8.82
CA ALA A 182 -21.77 7.66 -9.12
C ALA A 182 -21.95 8.49 -7.84
N LEU A 183 -21.01 9.42 -7.60
CA LEU A 183 -21.14 10.45 -6.58
C LEU A 183 -22.47 11.15 -6.77
N ALA A 184 -23.41 10.96 -5.87
CA ALA A 184 -24.53 11.88 -5.75
C ALA A 184 -23.92 13.25 -5.39
N ALA A 185 -24.16 14.22 -6.27
CA ALA A 185 -23.64 15.58 -6.18
C ALA A 185 -24.02 16.26 -4.85
#